data_b3fa248213207998fa88afdbf3b0a2e9
#
_entry.id   b3fa248213207998fa88afdbf3b0a2e9
#
_cell.length_a   1.000
_cell.length_b   1.000
_cell.length_c   1.000
_cell.angle_alpha   90.00
_cell.angle_beta   90.00
_cell.angle_gamma   90.00
#
_symmetry.space_group_name_H-M   'P 1'
#
loop_
_entity.id
_entity.type
_entity.pdbx_description
1 polymer ?
#
loop_
_entity_poly.entity_id
_entity_poly.type
_entity_poly.pdbx_seq_one_letter_code
_entity_poly.pdbx_strand_id
1 'polypeptide(L)'
;MTNTASRIMAQARAEGRAALDEASGKALLAEFGIRTPRSAVVVDAESGARAVQEMRGPFVVKVVSPDILHKSDAGGVALNLADGDAVAAAIREMEQKPKIAVARVEGWLVEEMSPAGREVVIGGLDDPEFGPMIMVGLGGIFVELLRDVSFRICPIDRGDARAMLDELKSSALLRGARGEAPVNEEALLDAMLALGGENGLLMRFAGEIAEADLNPVIVSPEGAVAVDARFILAAEPAAAGDVGDAAMPPREAFRPLFEPKTVAVLGASGKDVQIANTFIRRMKAFGFAGAIYPIHPQASEIEGLPAYPSLGDTPEPVDYAYVAIGAARISDALAAGRGRCRIAQVISSGFGEITEGRALERELVEKARAAGTRVIGPNCLGTYSPRGGLTFPSDAPRELGRIGVVSQSGGLSTDIIKRGQWRGLRFSGLVTIGNSADVKPHEL
;
A
#
# COMPACT_ATOMS: atom_id res chain seq x y z
N MET A 1 27.27 -4.99 -2.47
CA MET A 1 26.18 -4.70 -3.42
C MET A 1 25.44 -3.36 -3.16
N THR A 2 25.68 -2.61 -2.12
CA THR A 2 24.82 -1.51 -1.65
C THR A 2 25.18 -0.10 -2.12
N ASN A 3 26.29 0.10 -2.82
CA ASN A 3 26.76 1.46 -3.13
C ASN A 3 26.20 2.02 -4.46
N THR A 4 26.07 1.20 -5.51
CA THR A 4 25.65 1.68 -6.84
C THR A 4 24.16 2.02 -6.86
N ALA A 5 23.28 1.14 -6.35
CA ALA A 5 21.84 1.39 -6.29
C ALA A 5 21.51 2.66 -5.48
N SER A 6 22.09 2.80 -4.28
CA SER A 6 21.88 3.99 -3.44
C SER A 6 22.43 5.26 -4.11
N ARG A 7 23.53 5.16 -4.88
CA ARG A 7 24.10 6.29 -5.63
C ARG A 7 23.17 6.72 -6.77
N ILE A 8 22.56 5.78 -7.51
CA ILE A 8 21.59 6.09 -8.57
C ILE A 8 20.41 6.88 -7.96
N MET A 9 19.84 6.39 -6.86
CA MET A 9 18.74 7.06 -6.18
C MET A 9 19.10 8.44 -5.67
N ALA A 10 20.25 8.56 -5.00
CA ALA A 10 20.73 9.84 -4.46
C ALA A 10 21.01 10.87 -5.57
N GLN A 11 21.58 10.44 -6.70
CA GLN A 11 21.85 11.31 -7.84
C GLN A 11 20.54 11.82 -8.45
N ALA A 12 19.55 10.94 -8.70
CA ALA A 12 18.27 11.36 -9.26
C ALA A 12 17.56 12.39 -8.36
N ARG A 13 17.63 12.20 -7.03
CA ARG A 13 17.10 13.18 -6.06
C ARG A 13 17.85 14.52 -6.09
N ALA A 14 19.17 14.47 -6.13
CA ALA A 14 20.00 15.68 -6.19
C ALA A 14 19.72 16.51 -7.47
N GLU A 15 19.34 15.84 -8.56
CA GLU A 15 18.94 16.46 -9.83
C GLU A 15 17.45 16.88 -9.85
N GLY A 16 16.70 16.66 -8.76
CA GLY A 16 15.28 17.00 -8.64
C GLY A 16 14.36 16.18 -9.59
N ARG A 17 14.80 14.98 -9.98
CA ARG A 17 14.01 14.12 -10.88
C ARG A 17 12.83 13.47 -10.13
N ALA A 18 11.65 13.50 -10.71
CA ALA A 18 10.48 12.79 -10.20
C ALA A 18 10.48 11.30 -10.60
N ALA A 19 11.32 10.90 -11.56
CA ALA A 19 11.46 9.53 -12.04
C ALA A 19 12.91 9.27 -12.49
N LEU A 20 13.33 8.00 -12.43
CA LEU A 20 14.58 7.58 -13.07
C LEU A 20 14.40 7.59 -14.60
N ASP A 21 15.47 7.98 -15.31
CA ASP A 21 15.55 7.69 -16.74
C ASP A 21 15.73 6.16 -16.97
N GLU A 22 15.45 5.69 -18.19
CA GLU A 22 15.44 4.27 -18.50
C GLU A 22 16.80 3.59 -18.27
N ALA A 23 17.92 4.27 -18.57
CA ALA A 23 19.25 3.73 -18.36
C ALA A 23 19.57 3.55 -16.87
N SER A 24 19.24 4.55 -16.06
CA SER A 24 19.36 4.49 -14.61
C SER A 24 18.45 3.43 -14.00
N GLY A 25 17.20 3.31 -14.49
CA GLY A 25 16.28 2.24 -14.08
C GLY A 25 16.81 0.84 -14.39
N LYS A 26 17.34 0.62 -15.58
CA LYS A 26 17.99 -0.66 -15.96
C LYS A 26 19.24 -0.96 -15.15
N ALA A 27 20.07 0.05 -14.89
CA ALA A 27 21.23 -0.11 -14.02
C ALA A 27 20.81 -0.49 -12.59
N LEU A 28 19.72 0.08 -12.09
CA LEU A 28 19.14 -0.27 -10.80
C LEU A 28 18.66 -1.73 -10.80
N LEU A 29 17.94 -2.18 -11.83
CA LEU A 29 17.50 -3.57 -11.96
C LEU A 29 18.66 -4.57 -11.97
N ALA A 30 19.75 -4.24 -12.66
CA ALA A 30 20.94 -5.09 -12.74
C ALA A 30 21.60 -5.33 -11.36
N GLU A 31 21.58 -4.34 -10.45
CA GLU A 31 22.09 -4.47 -9.08
C GLU A 31 21.29 -5.50 -8.25
N PHE A 32 20.03 -5.75 -8.62
CA PHE A 32 19.17 -6.75 -8.00
C PHE A 32 19.12 -8.07 -8.79
N GLY A 33 19.93 -8.21 -9.85
CA GLY A 33 20.00 -9.43 -10.64
C GLY A 33 18.89 -9.60 -11.67
N ILE A 34 18.07 -8.58 -11.92
CA ILE A 34 17.09 -8.59 -13.00
C ILE A 34 17.82 -8.29 -14.32
N ARG A 35 17.74 -9.21 -15.26
CA ARG A 35 18.43 -9.08 -16.56
C ARG A 35 17.77 -7.99 -17.40
N THR A 36 18.62 -7.16 -18.01
CA THR A 36 18.23 -6.13 -18.98
C THR A 36 19.04 -6.30 -20.27
N PRO A 37 18.60 -5.77 -21.41
CA PRO A 37 19.40 -5.74 -22.63
C PRO A 37 20.73 -5.02 -22.37
N ARG A 38 21.80 -5.48 -23.02
CA ARG A 38 23.04 -4.69 -23.05
C ARG A 38 22.77 -3.40 -23.78
N SER A 39 23.14 -2.28 -23.18
CA SER A 39 22.79 -0.95 -23.68
C SER A 39 23.92 0.06 -23.50
N ALA A 40 23.87 1.13 -24.28
CA ALA A 40 24.72 2.30 -24.12
C ALA A 40 23.91 3.58 -24.39
N VAL A 41 24.13 4.61 -23.57
CA VAL A 41 23.60 5.95 -23.84
C VAL A 41 24.64 6.71 -24.68
N VAL A 42 24.20 7.25 -25.80
CA VAL A 42 25.05 7.96 -26.78
C VAL A 42 24.47 9.35 -27.04
N VAL A 43 25.32 10.28 -27.46
CA VAL A 43 24.93 11.67 -27.64
C VAL A 43 24.55 12.02 -29.08
N ASP A 44 24.99 11.22 -30.06
CA ASP A 44 24.78 11.46 -31.48
C ASP A 44 24.79 10.16 -32.32
N ALA A 45 24.47 10.28 -33.59
CA ALA A 45 24.39 9.16 -34.53
C ALA A 45 25.74 8.42 -34.73
N GLU A 46 26.85 9.16 -34.71
CA GLU A 46 28.19 8.60 -34.90
C GLU A 46 28.64 7.79 -33.70
N SER A 47 28.36 8.26 -32.48
CA SER A 47 28.60 7.50 -31.25
C SER A 47 27.70 6.28 -31.14
N GLY A 48 26.45 6.38 -31.66
CA GLY A 48 25.53 5.25 -31.77
C GLY A 48 26.06 4.14 -32.65
N ALA A 49 26.57 4.49 -33.85
CA ALA A 49 27.17 3.51 -34.76
C ALA A 49 28.41 2.82 -34.15
N ARG A 50 29.20 3.52 -33.36
CA ARG A 50 30.36 2.97 -32.65
C ARG A 50 29.98 2.04 -31.51
N ALA A 51 28.94 2.41 -30.72
CA ALA A 51 28.53 1.66 -29.55
C ALA A 51 28.13 0.21 -29.88
N VAL A 52 27.51 -0.02 -31.04
CA VAL A 52 27.04 -1.38 -31.46
C VAL A 52 28.17 -2.31 -31.91
N GLN A 53 29.40 -1.84 -32.12
CA GLN A 53 30.52 -2.69 -32.50
C GLN A 53 30.87 -3.74 -31.44
N GLU A 54 30.54 -3.47 -30.21
CA GLU A 54 30.75 -4.37 -29.07
C GLU A 54 29.45 -5.11 -28.63
N MET A 55 28.35 -4.92 -29.35
CA MET A 55 27.03 -5.49 -29.07
C MET A 55 26.62 -6.51 -30.13
N ARG A 56 25.55 -7.28 -29.83
CA ARG A 56 24.98 -8.27 -30.75
C ARG A 56 23.67 -7.76 -31.34
N GLY A 57 23.59 -7.61 -32.64
CA GLY A 57 22.38 -7.22 -33.35
C GLY A 57 21.30 -8.33 -33.38
N PRO A 58 20.08 -7.99 -33.76
CA PRO A 58 19.63 -6.64 -34.16
C PRO A 58 19.56 -5.67 -32.99
N PHE A 59 19.46 -4.36 -33.27
CA PHE A 59 19.51 -3.31 -32.28
C PHE A 59 18.20 -2.54 -32.20
N VAL A 60 18.04 -1.85 -31.07
CA VAL A 60 16.95 -0.91 -30.77
C VAL A 60 17.55 0.45 -30.42
N VAL A 61 16.94 1.53 -30.90
CA VAL A 61 17.27 2.88 -30.49
C VAL A 61 16.04 3.52 -29.84
N LYS A 62 16.24 4.14 -28.68
CA LYS A 62 15.19 4.87 -27.96
C LYS A 62 15.68 6.28 -27.63
N VAL A 63 14.80 7.29 -27.77
CA VAL A 63 15.11 8.66 -27.32
C VAL A 63 15.17 8.71 -25.79
N VAL A 64 16.15 9.43 -25.26
CA VAL A 64 16.27 9.76 -23.83
C VAL A 64 15.91 11.22 -23.66
N SER A 65 14.76 11.51 -23.06
CA SER A 65 14.24 12.87 -22.84
C SER A 65 13.31 12.91 -21.64
N PRO A 66 13.42 13.91 -20.76
CA PRO A 66 12.47 14.12 -19.66
C PRO A 66 11.10 14.63 -20.15
N ASP A 67 11.03 15.18 -21.37
CA ASP A 67 9.82 15.76 -21.94
C ASP A 67 8.96 14.73 -22.68
N ILE A 68 9.50 13.54 -22.97
CA ILE A 68 8.85 12.47 -23.75
C ILE A 68 8.55 11.27 -22.86
N LEU A 69 7.33 11.23 -22.32
CA LEU A 69 6.87 10.14 -21.44
C LEU A 69 6.54 8.84 -22.22
N HIS A 70 5.91 8.98 -23.40
CA HIS A 70 5.52 7.87 -24.27
C HIS A 70 6.35 7.92 -25.56
N LYS A 71 7.50 7.24 -25.53
CA LYS A 71 8.50 7.28 -26.63
C LYS A 71 7.95 6.78 -27.95
N SER A 72 7.15 5.70 -27.94
CA SER A 72 6.53 5.11 -29.13
C SER A 72 5.59 6.10 -29.82
N ASP A 73 4.75 6.82 -29.06
CA ASP A 73 3.79 7.81 -29.58
C ASP A 73 4.46 9.06 -30.15
N ALA A 74 5.69 9.33 -29.72
CA ALA A 74 6.53 10.39 -30.25
C ALA A 74 7.34 9.94 -31.46
N GLY A 75 7.31 8.63 -31.80
CA GLY A 75 8.18 8.02 -32.80
C GLY A 75 9.65 7.94 -32.33
N GLY A 76 9.88 7.96 -31.05
CA GLY A 76 11.21 7.91 -30.41
C GLY A 76 11.73 6.51 -30.16
N VAL A 77 11.22 5.48 -30.86
CA VAL A 77 11.69 4.10 -30.80
C VAL A 77 11.88 3.56 -32.21
N ALA A 78 13.02 2.97 -32.50
CA ALA A 78 13.30 2.22 -33.73
C ALA A 78 13.79 0.81 -33.39
N LEU A 79 13.20 -0.19 -34.03
CA LEU A 79 13.44 -1.60 -33.76
C LEU A 79 14.07 -2.28 -34.98
N ASN A 80 14.67 -3.47 -34.79
CA ASN A 80 15.20 -4.32 -35.84
C ASN A 80 16.32 -3.66 -36.67
N LEU A 81 17.17 -2.87 -36.06
CA LEU A 81 18.30 -2.21 -36.72
C LEU A 81 19.43 -3.23 -36.87
N ALA A 82 19.90 -3.44 -38.10
CA ALA A 82 20.81 -4.54 -38.43
C ALA A 82 22.25 -4.26 -37.98
N ASP A 83 22.70 -3.02 -38.07
CA ASP A 83 24.11 -2.61 -37.90
C ASP A 83 24.21 -1.15 -37.43
N GLY A 84 25.47 -0.66 -37.34
CA GLY A 84 25.76 0.70 -36.91
C GLY A 84 25.24 1.77 -37.88
N ASP A 85 25.26 1.51 -39.17
CA ASP A 85 24.75 2.45 -40.18
C ASP A 85 23.23 2.64 -40.04
N ALA A 86 22.50 1.54 -39.80
CA ALA A 86 21.08 1.55 -39.55
C ALA A 86 20.76 2.31 -38.23
N VAL A 87 21.56 2.12 -37.16
CA VAL A 87 21.45 2.85 -35.91
C VAL A 87 21.66 4.34 -36.12
N ALA A 88 22.71 4.74 -36.84
CA ALA A 88 22.96 6.14 -37.13
C ALA A 88 21.85 6.79 -37.97
N ALA A 89 21.36 6.08 -38.97
CA ALA A 89 20.25 6.54 -39.81
C ALA A 89 18.96 6.74 -38.98
N ALA A 90 18.64 5.79 -38.09
CA ALA A 90 17.48 5.88 -37.20
C ALA A 90 17.54 7.09 -36.25
N ILE A 91 18.71 7.34 -35.67
CA ILE A 91 18.90 8.54 -34.80
C ILE A 91 18.65 9.82 -35.59
N ARG A 92 19.26 9.97 -36.76
CA ARG A 92 19.08 11.18 -37.61
C ARG A 92 17.62 11.36 -38.07
N GLU A 93 16.92 10.27 -38.35
CA GLU A 93 15.49 10.31 -38.68
C GLU A 93 14.64 10.78 -37.46
N MET A 94 14.92 10.22 -36.28
CA MET A 94 14.19 10.59 -35.06
C MET A 94 14.39 12.05 -34.68
N GLU A 95 15.58 12.60 -34.84
CA GLU A 95 15.89 14.02 -34.58
C GLU A 95 14.99 14.97 -35.38
N GLN A 96 14.51 14.54 -36.55
CA GLN A 96 13.65 15.36 -37.43
C GLN A 96 12.16 15.21 -37.07
N LYS A 97 11.76 14.31 -36.19
CA LYS A 97 10.36 14.11 -35.82
C LYS A 97 9.84 15.31 -34.99
N PRO A 98 8.65 15.85 -35.32
CA PRO A 98 8.17 17.10 -34.73
C PRO A 98 8.16 17.13 -33.19
N LYS A 99 7.79 16.02 -32.54
CA LYS A 99 7.74 15.94 -31.08
C LYS A 99 9.13 15.85 -30.45
N ILE A 100 10.10 15.25 -31.16
CA ILE A 100 11.47 15.08 -30.68
C ILE A 100 12.29 16.35 -30.91
N ALA A 101 12.11 17.01 -32.08
CA ALA A 101 12.81 18.23 -32.46
C ALA A 101 12.57 19.43 -31.50
N VAL A 102 11.44 19.44 -30.76
CA VAL A 102 11.10 20.48 -29.79
C VAL A 102 11.36 20.06 -28.35
N ALA A 103 11.68 18.79 -28.10
CA ALA A 103 11.93 18.24 -26.78
C ALA A 103 13.39 18.42 -26.36
N ARG A 104 13.64 18.45 -25.07
CA ARG A 104 14.99 18.38 -24.52
C ARG A 104 15.51 16.93 -24.63
N VAL A 105 16.25 16.63 -25.69
CA VAL A 105 16.88 15.32 -25.88
C VAL A 105 18.19 15.30 -25.10
N GLU A 106 18.33 14.36 -24.15
CA GLU A 106 19.54 14.16 -23.33
C GLU A 106 20.48 13.12 -23.98
N GLY A 107 20.00 12.34 -24.95
CA GLY A 107 20.75 11.34 -25.69
C GLY A 107 19.87 10.29 -26.32
N TRP A 108 20.49 9.18 -26.72
CA TRP A 108 19.87 8.03 -27.35
C TRP A 108 20.33 6.76 -26.63
N LEU A 109 19.39 5.94 -26.22
CA LEU A 109 19.66 4.62 -25.66
C LEU A 109 19.71 3.61 -26.81
N VAL A 110 20.89 3.05 -27.05
CA VAL A 110 21.12 1.99 -28.03
C VAL A 110 21.22 0.65 -27.30
N GLU A 111 20.47 -0.36 -27.73
CA GLU A 111 20.36 -1.64 -27.04
C GLU A 111 20.39 -2.83 -27.98
N GLU A 112 20.89 -3.97 -27.47
CA GLU A 112 20.66 -5.27 -28.11
C GLU A 112 19.16 -5.57 -28.05
N MET A 113 18.58 -6.04 -29.16
CA MET A 113 17.17 -6.42 -29.17
C MET A 113 16.97 -7.74 -28.43
N SER A 114 16.02 -7.77 -27.51
CA SER A 114 15.68 -9.00 -26.80
C SER A 114 15.14 -10.07 -27.74
N PRO A 115 15.43 -11.38 -27.50
CA PRO A 115 14.82 -12.47 -28.24
C PRO A 115 13.28 -12.39 -28.18
N ALA A 116 12.62 -12.97 -29.16
CA ALA A 116 11.15 -13.11 -29.12
C ALA A 116 10.74 -13.99 -27.96
N GLY A 117 9.66 -13.59 -27.29
CA GLY A 117 9.13 -14.29 -26.12
C GLY A 117 7.74 -13.78 -25.73
N ARG A 118 7.26 -14.21 -24.58
CA ARG A 118 6.02 -13.70 -24.01
C ARG A 118 6.26 -12.39 -23.27
N GLU A 119 5.43 -11.42 -23.56
CA GLU A 119 5.44 -10.15 -22.82
C GLU A 119 4.71 -10.32 -21.49
N VAL A 120 5.40 -10.00 -20.43
CA VAL A 120 4.89 -9.97 -19.06
C VAL A 120 5.10 -8.57 -18.49
N VAL A 121 4.18 -8.10 -17.68
CA VAL A 121 4.32 -6.86 -16.91
C VAL A 121 4.58 -7.25 -15.47
N ILE A 122 5.62 -6.66 -14.86
CA ILE A 122 5.85 -6.74 -13.42
C ILE A 122 5.85 -5.32 -12.89
N GLY A 123 4.86 -5.00 -12.04
CA GLY A 123 4.69 -3.69 -11.43
C GLY A 123 5.02 -3.69 -9.95
N GLY A 124 5.37 -2.53 -9.42
CA GLY A 124 5.51 -2.26 -8.00
C GLY A 124 4.80 -0.97 -7.63
N LEU A 125 4.23 -0.93 -6.45
CA LEU A 125 3.54 0.23 -5.89
C LEU A 125 3.85 0.30 -4.39
N ASP A 126 4.12 1.50 -3.89
CA ASP A 126 4.20 1.73 -2.44
C ASP A 126 2.83 2.27 -1.96
N ASP A 127 2.04 1.38 -1.39
CA ASP A 127 0.70 1.70 -0.90
C ASP A 127 0.78 2.36 0.48
N PRO A 128 0.04 3.46 0.74
CA PRO A 128 0.10 4.17 2.02
C PRO A 128 -0.33 3.35 3.25
N GLU A 129 -1.15 2.30 3.04
CA GLU A 129 -1.66 1.45 4.12
C GLU A 129 -0.91 0.12 4.23
N PHE A 130 -0.55 -0.47 3.08
CA PHE A 130 0.01 -1.82 3.01
C PHE A 130 1.52 -1.82 2.74
N GLY A 131 2.12 -0.65 2.45
CA GLY A 131 3.52 -0.55 2.05
C GLY A 131 3.77 -1.13 0.66
N PRO A 132 4.99 -1.62 0.37
CA PRO A 132 5.33 -2.10 -0.94
C PRO A 132 4.45 -3.28 -1.40
N MET A 133 3.94 -3.19 -2.62
CA MET A 133 3.15 -4.22 -3.28
C MET A 133 3.75 -4.55 -4.64
N ILE A 134 3.63 -5.81 -5.05
CA ILE A 134 4.03 -6.28 -6.37
C ILE A 134 2.81 -6.74 -7.17
N MET A 135 2.85 -6.51 -8.48
CA MET A 135 1.86 -6.95 -9.45
C MET A 135 2.54 -7.73 -10.57
N VAL A 136 1.87 -8.76 -11.09
CA VAL A 136 2.26 -9.44 -12.32
C VAL A 136 1.04 -9.64 -13.22
N GLY A 137 1.25 -9.55 -14.54
CA GLY A 137 0.25 -9.82 -15.57
C GLY A 137 0.89 -10.15 -16.91
N LEU A 138 0.16 -10.81 -17.81
CA LEU A 138 0.59 -10.97 -19.17
C LEU A 138 0.40 -9.66 -19.96
N GLY A 139 1.44 -9.19 -20.65
CA GLY A 139 1.47 -7.91 -21.34
C GLY A 139 0.45 -7.76 -22.48
N GLY A 140 0.40 -6.56 -23.06
CA GLY A 140 -0.51 -6.22 -24.13
C GLY A 140 -1.98 -6.27 -23.73
N ILE A 141 -2.85 -6.79 -24.60
CA ILE A 141 -4.31 -6.83 -24.42
C ILE A 141 -4.78 -7.52 -23.14
N PHE A 142 -3.98 -8.43 -22.57
CA PHE A 142 -4.34 -9.16 -21.36
C PHE A 142 -4.38 -8.24 -20.14
N VAL A 143 -3.43 -7.33 -20.01
CA VAL A 143 -3.43 -6.33 -18.93
C VAL A 143 -4.39 -5.18 -19.25
N GLU A 144 -4.31 -4.63 -20.46
CA GLU A 144 -5.03 -3.40 -20.83
C GLU A 144 -6.55 -3.59 -20.89
N LEU A 145 -7.02 -4.69 -21.51
CA LEU A 145 -8.43 -4.94 -21.73
C LEU A 145 -9.03 -5.92 -20.72
N LEU A 146 -8.33 -7.01 -20.41
CA LEU A 146 -8.85 -8.10 -19.57
C LEU A 146 -8.55 -7.90 -18.09
N ARG A 147 -7.62 -7.00 -17.74
CA ARG A 147 -7.16 -6.75 -16.37
C ARG A 147 -6.78 -8.06 -15.68
N ASP A 148 -6.08 -8.93 -16.42
CA ASP A 148 -5.63 -10.23 -15.92
C ASP A 148 -4.31 -10.05 -15.19
N VAL A 149 -4.42 -9.68 -13.92
CA VAL A 149 -3.30 -9.36 -13.04
C VAL A 149 -3.49 -9.99 -11.66
N SER A 150 -2.37 -10.30 -11.00
CA SER A 150 -2.33 -10.75 -9.61
C SER A 150 -1.46 -9.80 -8.79
N PHE A 151 -1.82 -9.58 -7.52
CA PHE A 151 -1.13 -8.67 -6.60
C PHE A 151 -0.74 -9.39 -5.30
N ARG A 152 0.37 -8.95 -4.68
CA ARG A 152 0.76 -9.34 -3.32
C ARG A 152 1.40 -8.16 -2.59
N ILE A 153 1.23 -8.14 -1.28
CA ILE A 153 2.00 -7.28 -0.39
C ILE A 153 3.41 -7.86 -0.28
N CYS A 154 4.44 -7.02 -0.37
CA CYS A 154 5.83 -7.45 -0.17
C CYS A 154 6.15 -7.54 1.33
N PRO A 155 7.14 -8.38 1.72
CA PRO A 155 7.91 -9.25 0.84
C PRO A 155 7.14 -10.50 0.40
N ILE A 156 7.37 -10.95 -0.84
CA ILE A 156 6.86 -12.22 -1.35
C ILE A 156 7.92 -13.31 -1.26
N ASP A 157 7.48 -14.55 -1.10
CA ASP A 157 8.32 -15.73 -1.27
C ASP A 157 8.10 -16.41 -2.64
N ARG A 158 8.84 -17.51 -2.91
CA ARG A 158 8.72 -18.24 -4.18
C ARG A 158 7.36 -18.93 -4.33
N GLY A 159 6.72 -19.31 -3.23
CA GLY A 159 5.37 -19.87 -3.21
C GLY A 159 4.33 -18.82 -3.60
N ASP A 160 4.46 -17.62 -3.05
CA ASP A 160 3.62 -16.47 -3.40
C ASP A 160 3.77 -16.11 -4.88
N ALA A 161 5.00 -15.98 -5.37
CA ALA A 161 5.28 -15.65 -6.76
C ALA A 161 4.67 -16.69 -7.72
N ARG A 162 4.77 -17.99 -7.39
CA ARG A 162 4.15 -19.07 -8.18
C ARG A 162 2.63 -19.00 -8.13
N ALA A 163 2.05 -18.79 -6.94
CA ALA A 163 0.61 -18.63 -6.80
C ALA A 163 0.08 -17.43 -7.60
N MET A 164 0.81 -16.32 -7.66
CA MET A 164 0.46 -15.17 -8.49
C MET A 164 0.37 -15.52 -9.98
N LEU A 165 1.31 -16.32 -10.51
CA LEU A 165 1.27 -16.79 -11.91
C LEU A 165 0.11 -17.76 -12.14
N ASP A 166 -0.20 -18.65 -11.18
CA ASP A 166 -1.29 -19.61 -11.26
C ASP A 166 -2.68 -18.93 -11.23
N GLU A 167 -2.80 -17.79 -10.58
CA GLU A 167 -4.04 -16.99 -10.51
C GLU A 167 -4.38 -16.30 -11.84
N LEU A 168 -3.40 -16.09 -12.73
CA LEU A 168 -3.65 -15.49 -14.02
C LEU A 168 -4.51 -16.40 -14.89
N LYS A 169 -5.61 -15.89 -15.43
CA LYS A 169 -6.48 -16.62 -16.38
C LYS A 169 -5.72 -17.04 -17.63
N SER A 170 -4.75 -16.24 -18.01
CA SER A 170 -3.88 -16.44 -19.18
C SER A 170 -2.62 -17.26 -18.87
N SER A 171 -2.45 -17.80 -17.66
CA SER A 171 -1.26 -18.57 -17.23
C SER A 171 -0.88 -19.73 -18.16
N ALA A 172 -1.86 -20.35 -18.82
CA ALA A 172 -1.60 -21.40 -19.82
C ALA A 172 -0.69 -20.97 -20.98
N LEU A 173 -0.64 -19.67 -21.31
CA LEU A 173 0.23 -19.12 -22.34
C LEU A 173 1.71 -19.17 -21.95
N LEU A 174 2.02 -19.10 -20.66
CA LEU A 174 3.38 -19.25 -20.14
C LEU A 174 3.86 -20.71 -20.25
N ARG A 175 2.92 -21.66 -20.18
CA ARG A 175 3.20 -23.11 -20.16
C ARG A 175 3.16 -23.77 -21.55
N GLY A 176 3.10 -22.98 -22.62
CA GLY A 176 3.17 -23.50 -23.97
C GLY A 176 1.80 -23.87 -24.56
N ALA A 177 0.90 -22.93 -24.71
CA ALA A 177 -0.37 -23.12 -25.38
C ALA A 177 -0.20 -23.06 -26.92
N ARG A 178 -1.06 -23.77 -27.64
CA ARG A 178 -1.15 -23.78 -29.12
C ARG A 178 0.12 -24.18 -29.88
N GLY A 179 0.94 -25.08 -29.28
CA GLY A 179 2.15 -25.60 -29.94
C GLY A 179 3.39 -24.70 -29.77
N GLU A 180 3.32 -23.65 -29.00
CA GLU A 180 4.51 -22.88 -28.63
C GLU A 180 5.23 -23.52 -27.44
N ALA A 181 6.55 -23.34 -27.37
CA ALA A 181 7.35 -23.85 -26.28
C ALA A 181 7.01 -23.11 -24.97
N PRO A 182 7.05 -23.78 -23.81
CA PRO A 182 6.90 -23.12 -22.51
C PRO A 182 8.05 -22.11 -22.29
N VAL A 183 7.76 -21.02 -21.61
CA VAL A 183 8.78 -20.05 -21.21
C VAL A 183 9.56 -20.55 -19.99
N ASN A 184 10.68 -19.90 -19.67
CA ASN A 184 11.41 -20.15 -18.45
C ASN A 184 10.69 -19.48 -17.25
N GLU A 185 9.71 -20.20 -16.68
CA GLU A 185 8.92 -19.71 -15.54
C GLU A 185 9.80 -19.44 -14.31
N GLU A 186 10.85 -20.24 -14.08
CA GLU A 186 11.76 -20.02 -12.94
C GLU A 186 12.52 -18.68 -13.05
N ALA A 187 12.94 -18.28 -14.25
CA ALA A 187 13.57 -16.99 -14.48
C ALA A 187 12.59 -15.82 -14.23
N LEU A 188 11.30 -16.02 -14.53
CA LEU A 188 10.26 -15.03 -14.19
C LEU A 188 10.06 -14.93 -12.69
N LEU A 189 9.98 -16.06 -11.98
CA LEU A 189 9.90 -16.09 -10.50
C LEU A 189 11.11 -15.39 -9.87
N ASP A 190 12.32 -15.63 -10.39
CA ASP A 190 13.52 -14.96 -9.89
C ASP A 190 13.46 -13.44 -10.08
N ALA A 191 12.94 -12.97 -11.22
CA ALA A 191 12.73 -11.53 -11.46
C ALA A 191 11.68 -10.92 -10.50
N MET A 192 10.59 -11.64 -10.24
CA MET A 192 9.58 -11.21 -9.27
C MET A 192 10.15 -11.13 -7.86
N LEU A 193 10.95 -12.10 -7.43
CA LEU A 193 11.61 -12.10 -6.11
C LEU A 193 12.69 -11.01 -6.01
N ALA A 194 13.42 -10.74 -7.08
CA ALA A 194 14.40 -9.66 -7.12
C ALA A 194 13.73 -8.28 -7.00
N LEU A 195 12.49 -8.14 -7.48
CA LEU A 195 11.71 -6.91 -7.30
C LEU A 195 11.03 -6.85 -5.93
N GLY A 196 10.25 -7.87 -5.54
CA GLY A 196 9.32 -7.83 -4.38
C GLY A 196 9.63 -8.82 -3.25
N GLY A 197 10.73 -9.59 -3.31
CA GLY A 197 11.14 -10.50 -2.23
C GLY A 197 11.73 -9.79 -1.01
N GLU A 198 12.10 -10.53 0.04
CA GLU A 198 12.62 -10.01 1.30
C GLU A 198 13.82 -9.05 1.11
N ASN A 199 14.74 -9.40 0.19
CA ASN A 199 15.89 -8.56 -0.18
C ASN A 199 15.67 -7.86 -1.54
N GLY A 200 14.43 -7.76 -2.00
CA GLY A 200 14.05 -7.19 -3.27
C GLY A 200 14.15 -5.66 -3.31
N LEU A 201 14.12 -5.13 -4.52
CA LEU A 201 14.27 -3.71 -4.81
C LEU A 201 13.21 -2.86 -4.09
N LEU A 202 11.93 -3.27 -4.12
CA LEU A 202 10.83 -2.54 -3.50
C LEU A 202 10.98 -2.49 -1.97
N MET A 203 11.42 -3.58 -1.34
CA MET A 203 11.67 -3.61 0.10
C MET A 203 12.86 -2.74 0.49
N ARG A 204 13.91 -2.76 -0.34
CA ARG A 204 15.14 -1.98 -0.10
C ARG A 204 14.91 -0.47 -0.19
N PHE A 205 14.01 -0.04 -1.06
CA PHE A 205 13.69 1.37 -1.32
C PHE A 205 12.24 1.71 -0.98
N ALA A 206 11.67 1.01 0.03
CA ALA A 206 10.36 1.32 0.56
C ALA A 206 10.28 2.78 1.02
N GLY A 207 9.22 3.50 0.65
CA GLY A 207 9.07 4.93 0.88
C GLY A 207 9.94 5.83 -0.01
N GLU A 208 10.82 5.27 -0.86
CA GLU A 208 11.64 6.03 -1.80
C GLU A 208 11.17 5.87 -3.25
N ILE A 209 10.64 4.71 -3.61
CA ILE A 209 10.04 4.42 -4.91
C ILE A 209 8.53 4.35 -4.72
N ALA A 210 7.80 5.28 -5.33
CA ALA A 210 6.34 5.30 -5.30
C ALA A 210 5.75 4.26 -6.26
N GLU A 211 6.38 4.08 -7.43
CA GLU A 211 5.90 3.17 -8.47
C GLU A 211 7.08 2.59 -9.26
N ALA A 212 7.00 1.32 -9.59
CA ALA A 212 7.91 0.61 -10.48
C ALA A 212 7.10 -0.07 -11.59
N ASP A 213 7.50 0.08 -12.85
CA ASP A 213 6.85 -0.55 -14.01
C ASP A 213 7.92 -1.15 -14.93
N LEU A 214 7.97 -2.48 -14.95
CA LEU A 214 8.80 -3.28 -15.86
C LEU A 214 7.88 -3.79 -16.97
N ASN A 215 7.80 -3.05 -18.06
CA ASN A 215 6.84 -3.28 -19.14
C ASN A 215 7.41 -2.94 -20.52
N PRO A 216 7.76 -3.98 -21.33
CA PRO A 216 7.58 -5.39 -21.05
C PRO A 216 8.81 -6.07 -20.39
N VAL A 217 8.55 -7.16 -19.70
CA VAL A 217 9.53 -8.21 -19.42
C VAL A 217 9.32 -9.32 -20.47
N ILE A 218 10.31 -9.55 -21.31
CA ILE A 218 10.25 -10.64 -22.31
C ILE A 218 10.70 -11.93 -21.64
N VAL A 219 9.80 -12.90 -21.61
CA VAL A 219 10.08 -14.23 -21.05
C VAL A 219 10.11 -15.26 -22.18
N SER A 220 11.26 -15.90 -22.35
CA SER A 220 11.53 -16.92 -23.36
C SER A 220 12.06 -18.19 -22.69
N PRO A 221 12.31 -19.30 -23.43
CA PRO A 221 12.97 -20.46 -22.84
C PRO A 221 14.38 -20.15 -22.27
N GLU A 222 15.05 -19.11 -22.77
CA GLU A 222 16.39 -18.69 -22.35
C GLU A 222 16.38 -17.84 -21.07
N GLY A 223 15.22 -17.35 -20.66
CA GLY A 223 15.07 -16.56 -19.41
C GLY A 223 14.09 -15.40 -19.50
N ALA A 224 14.19 -14.51 -18.54
CA ALA A 224 13.40 -13.29 -18.44
C ALA A 224 14.31 -12.06 -18.58
N VAL A 225 13.90 -11.07 -19.37
CA VAL A 225 14.67 -9.84 -19.66
C VAL A 225 13.73 -8.65 -19.58
N ALA A 226 13.99 -7.71 -18.67
CA ALA A 226 13.24 -6.45 -18.58
C ALA A 226 13.73 -5.49 -19.68
N VAL A 227 12.87 -5.24 -20.66
CA VAL A 227 13.19 -4.43 -21.85
C VAL A 227 12.96 -2.95 -21.61
N ASP A 228 12.01 -2.61 -20.76
CA ASP A 228 11.79 -1.26 -20.29
C ASP A 228 11.63 -1.26 -18.76
N ALA A 229 12.03 -0.16 -18.15
CA ALA A 229 12.00 0.01 -16.70
C ALA A 229 11.72 1.48 -16.36
N ARG A 230 10.61 1.72 -15.70
CA ARG A 230 10.22 3.03 -15.21
C ARG A 230 10.10 2.99 -13.69
N PHE A 231 10.73 3.97 -13.02
CA PHE A 231 10.62 4.14 -11.57
C PHE A 231 10.20 5.57 -11.28
N ILE A 232 9.07 5.74 -10.61
CA ILE A 232 8.62 7.02 -10.08
C ILE A 232 9.12 7.12 -8.64
N LEU A 233 9.81 8.20 -8.34
CA LEU A 233 10.33 8.47 -7.01
C LEU A 233 9.24 9.10 -6.14
N ALA A 234 9.18 8.74 -4.88
CA ALA A 234 8.30 9.41 -3.92
C ALA A 234 8.70 10.89 -3.80
N ALA A 235 7.72 11.79 -3.82
CA ALA A 235 7.91 13.25 -3.83
C ALA A 235 8.64 13.78 -2.58
N GLU A 236 8.40 13.16 -1.43
CA GLU A 236 9.25 13.21 -0.23
C GLU A 236 9.52 11.76 0.16
N PRO A 237 10.73 11.42 0.66
CA PRO A 237 10.83 10.16 1.37
C PRO A 237 9.76 10.29 2.45
N ALA A 238 8.70 9.49 2.37
CA ALA A 238 7.89 9.24 3.54
C ALA A 238 8.95 8.99 4.61
N ALA A 239 9.02 9.87 5.63
CA ALA A 239 9.96 9.67 6.72
C ALA A 239 9.80 8.20 7.04
N ALA A 240 10.88 7.42 6.78
CA ALA A 240 10.80 5.98 6.78
C ALA A 240 10.07 5.62 8.06
N GLY A 241 8.77 5.52 7.94
CA GLY A 241 7.95 5.02 9.02
C GLY A 241 8.49 3.63 9.11
N ASP A 242 9.32 3.44 10.11
CA ASP A 242 10.04 2.25 10.46
C ASP A 242 9.14 1.03 10.25
N VAL A 243 9.03 0.56 9.00
CA VAL A 243 8.39 -0.70 8.66
C VAL A 243 9.37 -1.82 8.97
N GLY A 244 10.64 -1.46 9.24
CA GLY A 244 11.65 -2.30 9.81
C GLY A 244 11.65 -2.16 11.33
N ASP A 245 11.19 -3.16 12.07
CA ASP A 245 11.34 -3.33 13.53
C ASP A 245 10.71 -2.23 14.42
N ALA A 246 9.59 -1.61 14.05
CA ALA A 246 8.65 -1.20 15.07
C ALA A 246 8.21 -2.51 15.77
N ALA A 247 8.90 -2.85 16.85
CA ALA A 247 8.55 -3.99 17.69
C ALA A 247 7.03 -3.91 17.85
N MET A 248 6.32 -4.93 17.32
CA MET A 248 4.85 -4.97 17.42
C MET A 248 4.49 -4.57 18.83
N PRO A 249 3.63 -3.55 19.03
CA PRO A 249 3.32 -3.12 20.38
C PRO A 249 2.93 -4.35 21.18
N PRO A 250 3.46 -4.53 22.39
CA PRO A 250 3.17 -5.71 23.17
C PRO A 250 1.67 -5.95 23.21
N ARG A 251 1.20 -7.20 23.07
CA ARG A 251 -0.25 -7.55 23.16
C ARG A 251 -0.95 -6.88 24.34
N GLU A 252 -0.22 -6.62 25.38
CA GLU A 252 -0.65 -5.89 26.57
C GLU A 252 -1.11 -4.46 26.29
N ALA A 253 -0.55 -3.77 25.29
CA ALA A 253 -0.92 -2.41 24.92
C ALA A 253 -2.36 -2.31 24.39
N PHE A 254 -2.84 -3.34 23.69
CA PHE A 254 -4.20 -3.40 23.12
C PHE A 254 -5.18 -4.23 23.96
N ARG A 255 -4.75 -4.78 25.10
CA ARG A 255 -5.67 -5.44 26.03
C ARG A 255 -6.85 -4.56 26.45
N PRO A 256 -6.67 -3.25 26.72
CA PRO A 256 -7.78 -2.34 27.03
C PRO A 256 -8.84 -2.23 25.94
N LEU A 257 -8.50 -2.50 24.68
CA LEU A 257 -9.46 -2.51 23.55
C LEU A 257 -10.45 -3.68 23.67
N PHE A 258 -9.99 -4.83 24.15
CA PHE A 258 -10.79 -6.05 24.20
C PHE A 258 -11.28 -6.41 25.62
N GLU A 259 -10.58 -6.01 26.66
CA GLU A 259 -10.89 -6.32 28.05
C GLU A 259 -10.76 -5.07 28.94
N PRO A 260 -11.50 -3.97 28.63
CA PRO A 260 -11.44 -2.76 29.44
C PRO A 260 -12.08 -2.98 30.82
N LYS A 261 -11.53 -2.34 31.82
CA LYS A 261 -12.15 -2.23 33.15
C LYS A 261 -12.98 -0.95 33.29
N THR A 262 -12.61 0.08 32.54
CA THR A 262 -13.25 1.39 32.55
C THR A 262 -13.55 1.83 31.12
N VAL A 263 -14.78 2.26 30.88
CA VAL A 263 -15.25 2.72 29.57
C VAL A 263 -15.85 4.11 29.71
N ALA A 264 -15.31 5.08 28.95
CA ALA A 264 -15.95 6.38 28.78
C ALA A 264 -16.81 6.40 27.52
N VAL A 265 -17.91 7.14 27.55
CA VAL A 265 -18.83 7.25 26.41
C VAL A 265 -19.13 8.72 26.14
N LEU A 266 -18.58 9.23 25.00
CA LEU A 266 -18.81 10.59 24.56
C LEU A 266 -19.95 10.64 23.53
N GLY A 267 -20.86 11.60 23.69
CA GLY A 267 -21.99 11.80 22.76
C GLY A 267 -23.31 11.22 23.24
N ALA A 268 -23.37 10.64 24.44
CA ALA A 268 -24.64 10.28 25.09
C ALA A 268 -25.36 11.53 25.56
N SER A 269 -26.70 11.52 25.54
CA SER A 269 -27.57 12.64 25.88
C SER A 269 -28.60 12.24 26.93
N GLY A 270 -28.92 13.15 27.83
CA GLY A 270 -30.04 12.99 28.78
C GLY A 270 -31.40 13.35 28.17
N LYS A 271 -31.44 14.00 27.00
CA LYS A 271 -32.67 14.48 26.36
C LYS A 271 -33.18 13.55 25.26
N ASP A 272 -32.26 13.12 24.39
CA ASP A 272 -32.58 12.30 23.22
C ASP A 272 -31.70 11.04 23.17
N VAL A 273 -32.28 9.95 22.67
CA VAL A 273 -31.51 8.68 22.50
C VAL A 273 -30.56 8.79 21.30
N GLN A 274 -29.28 8.87 21.60
CA GLN A 274 -28.22 8.90 20.62
C GLN A 274 -27.60 7.48 20.45
N ILE A 275 -26.72 7.30 19.43
CA ILE A 275 -25.98 6.05 19.23
C ILE A 275 -25.14 5.69 20.48
N ALA A 276 -24.59 6.68 21.16
CA ALA A 276 -23.83 6.52 22.39
C ALA A 276 -24.69 6.03 23.56
N ASN A 277 -25.95 6.47 23.69
CA ASN A 277 -26.90 5.93 24.67
C ASN A 277 -27.18 4.46 24.39
N THR A 278 -27.40 4.13 23.11
CA THR A 278 -27.63 2.75 22.67
C THR A 278 -26.42 1.86 23.00
N PHE A 279 -25.20 2.36 22.85
CA PHE A 279 -23.98 1.64 23.23
C PHE A 279 -23.94 1.35 24.73
N ILE A 280 -24.23 2.33 25.60
CA ILE A 280 -24.30 2.11 27.05
C ILE A 280 -25.32 1.03 27.40
N ARG A 281 -26.53 1.10 26.85
CA ARG A 281 -27.59 0.11 27.09
C ARG A 281 -27.19 -1.29 26.64
N ARG A 282 -26.52 -1.41 25.47
CA ARG A 282 -26.04 -2.68 24.92
C ARG A 282 -24.95 -3.28 25.81
N MET A 283 -24.00 -2.50 26.27
CA MET A 283 -22.97 -3.00 27.19
C MET A 283 -23.56 -3.51 28.50
N LYS A 284 -24.49 -2.74 29.11
CA LYS A 284 -25.19 -3.18 30.33
C LYS A 284 -25.96 -4.50 30.08
N ALA A 285 -26.70 -4.56 28.99
CA ALA A 285 -27.44 -5.78 28.59
C ALA A 285 -26.52 -6.94 28.25
N PHE A 286 -25.34 -6.69 27.71
CA PHE A 286 -24.35 -7.70 27.36
C PHE A 286 -23.58 -8.23 28.57
N GLY A 287 -23.64 -7.54 29.72
CA GLY A 287 -23.03 -7.96 30.97
C GLY A 287 -21.66 -7.39 31.22
N PHE A 288 -21.39 -6.17 30.75
CA PHE A 288 -20.17 -5.45 31.10
C PHE A 288 -20.07 -5.25 32.61
N ALA A 289 -18.97 -5.71 33.20
CA ALA A 289 -18.80 -5.72 34.67
C ALA A 289 -17.97 -4.53 35.19
N GLY A 290 -17.36 -3.74 34.28
CA GLY A 290 -16.54 -2.60 34.62
C GLY A 290 -17.33 -1.31 34.84
N ALA A 291 -16.63 -0.20 35.08
CA ALA A 291 -17.24 1.12 35.25
C ALA A 291 -17.52 1.79 33.89
N ILE A 292 -18.67 2.42 33.74
CA ILE A 292 -19.07 3.19 32.57
C ILE A 292 -19.20 4.67 32.96
N TYR A 293 -18.49 5.55 32.26
CA TYR A 293 -18.46 6.99 32.50
C TYR A 293 -19.01 7.75 31.28
N PRO A 294 -20.31 8.11 31.28
CA PRO A 294 -20.84 9.06 30.30
C PRO A 294 -20.10 10.39 30.40
N ILE A 295 -19.65 10.95 29.29
CA ILE A 295 -18.99 12.25 29.24
C ILE A 295 -19.93 13.28 28.62
N HIS A 296 -20.32 14.30 29.42
CA HIS A 296 -21.22 15.35 28.97
C HIS A 296 -20.95 16.66 29.70
N PRO A 297 -20.83 17.82 29.02
CA PRO A 297 -20.41 19.08 29.63
C PRO A 297 -21.35 19.61 30.75
N GLN A 298 -22.62 19.23 30.72
CA GLN A 298 -23.65 19.82 31.58
C GLN A 298 -24.50 18.81 32.36
N ALA A 299 -24.62 17.57 31.84
CA ALA A 299 -25.44 16.58 32.50
C ALA A 299 -24.68 15.96 33.68
N SER A 300 -25.37 15.79 34.83
CA SER A 300 -24.85 15.08 36.00
C SER A 300 -25.16 13.59 35.99
N GLU A 301 -26.13 13.16 35.15
CA GLU A 301 -26.55 11.77 35.03
C GLU A 301 -27.01 11.47 33.59
N ILE A 302 -26.62 10.31 33.07
CA ILE A 302 -27.05 9.77 31.76
C ILE A 302 -27.22 8.26 31.89
N GLU A 303 -28.35 7.72 31.41
CA GLU A 303 -28.68 6.28 31.46
C GLU A 303 -28.59 5.69 32.90
N GLY A 304 -28.92 6.49 33.94
CA GLY A 304 -28.81 6.09 35.33
C GLY A 304 -27.36 5.94 35.83
N LEU A 305 -26.41 6.61 35.19
CA LEU A 305 -25.00 6.62 35.56
C LEU A 305 -24.53 8.07 35.81
N PRO A 306 -23.68 8.33 36.81
CA PRO A 306 -23.05 9.64 36.99
C PRO A 306 -22.30 10.04 35.72
N ALA A 307 -22.53 11.25 35.21
CA ALA A 307 -21.87 11.81 34.05
C ALA A 307 -20.79 12.83 34.46
N TYR A 308 -19.71 12.91 33.66
CA TYR A 308 -18.54 13.75 33.94
C TYR A 308 -18.35 14.79 32.85
N PRO A 309 -17.85 16.01 33.16
CA PRO A 309 -17.68 17.07 32.15
C PRO A 309 -16.68 16.74 31.06
N SER A 310 -15.58 16.05 31.38
CA SER A 310 -14.54 15.63 30.46
C SER A 310 -13.93 14.30 30.85
N LEU A 311 -13.10 13.74 29.97
CA LEU A 311 -12.28 12.53 30.26
C LEU A 311 -11.32 12.75 31.43
N GLY A 312 -10.88 14.00 31.65
CA GLY A 312 -10.00 14.38 32.75
C GLY A 312 -10.67 14.34 34.13
N ASP A 313 -12.01 14.43 34.19
CA ASP A 313 -12.80 14.49 35.43
C ASP A 313 -13.31 13.12 35.89
N THR A 314 -13.02 12.04 35.15
CA THR A 314 -13.42 10.68 35.55
C THR A 314 -12.70 10.25 36.82
N PRO A 315 -13.34 9.46 37.72
CA PRO A 315 -12.74 9.04 39.01
C PRO A 315 -11.40 8.33 38.83
N GLU A 316 -11.25 7.51 37.77
CA GLU A 316 -10.05 6.73 37.46
C GLU A 316 -9.72 6.83 35.98
N PRO A 317 -8.49 6.42 35.56
CA PRO A 317 -8.12 6.37 34.15
C PRO A 317 -9.06 5.49 33.29
N VAL A 318 -9.27 5.91 32.05
CA VAL A 318 -10.16 5.27 31.10
C VAL A 318 -9.38 4.32 30.21
N ASP A 319 -9.74 3.05 30.23
CA ASP A 319 -9.12 2.04 29.34
C ASP A 319 -9.58 2.21 27.89
N TYR A 320 -10.90 2.43 27.71
CA TYR A 320 -11.53 2.52 26.39
C TYR A 320 -12.55 3.65 26.35
N ALA A 321 -12.43 4.55 25.39
CA ALA A 321 -13.41 5.59 25.12
C ALA A 321 -14.18 5.34 23.83
N TYR A 322 -15.50 5.25 23.90
CA TYR A 322 -16.40 5.23 22.74
C TYR A 322 -16.77 6.66 22.38
N VAL A 323 -16.32 7.16 21.23
CA VAL A 323 -16.41 8.58 20.86
C VAL A 323 -17.37 8.76 19.69
N ALA A 324 -18.55 9.32 19.97
CA ALA A 324 -19.63 9.57 19.01
C ALA A 324 -20.12 11.03 19.08
N ILE A 325 -19.19 11.98 18.96
CA ILE A 325 -19.46 13.44 18.90
C ILE A 325 -19.02 13.97 17.52
N GLY A 326 -19.43 15.20 17.17
CA GLY A 326 -19.05 15.81 15.88
C GLY A 326 -17.52 15.88 15.70
N ALA A 327 -17.04 15.55 14.51
CA ALA A 327 -15.63 15.38 14.17
C ALA A 327 -14.73 16.52 14.66
N ALA A 328 -15.12 17.77 14.43
CA ALA A 328 -14.36 18.96 14.82
C ALA A 328 -14.12 19.12 16.34
N ARG A 329 -14.85 18.38 17.18
CA ARG A 329 -14.72 18.46 18.64
C ARG A 329 -13.90 17.34 19.25
N ILE A 330 -13.55 16.31 18.46
CA ILE A 330 -12.96 15.08 18.99
C ILE A 330 -11.53 15.30 19.44
N SER A 331 -10.73 15.99 18.64
CA SER A 331 -9.31 16.25 18.94
C SER A 331 -9.17 16.94 20.32
N ASP A 332 -9.96 17.98 20.57
CA ASP A 332 -9.91 18.72 21.83
C ASP A 332 -10.48 17.90 22.99
N ALA A 333 -11.54 17.10 22.76
CA ALA A 333 -12.10 16.23 23.79
C ALA A 333 -11.11 15.16 24.27
N LEU A 334 -10.30 14.60 23.36
CA LEU A 334 -9.25 13.64 23.71
C LEU A 334 -8.07 14.34 24.41
N ALA A 335 -7.65 15.50 23.92
CA ALA A 335 -6.59 16.29 24.55
C ALA A 335 -6.95 16.71 26.00
N ALA A 336 -8.22 17.03 26.26
CA ALA A 336 -8.70 17.31 27.59
C ALA A 336 -8.56 16.15 28.60
N GLY A 337 -8.42 14.92 28.09
CA GLY A 337 -8.18 13.73 28.89
C GLY A 337 -6.80 13.67 29.57
N ARG A 338 -5.83 14.48 29.12
CA ARG A 338 -4.50 14.64 29.74
C ARG A 338 -3.81 13.32 30.08
N GLY A 339 -3.83 12.36 29.17
CA GLY A 339 -3.21 11.03 29.35
C GLY A 339 -4.04 10.04 30.17
N ARG A 340 -5.26 10.37 30.54
CA ARG A 340 -6.13 9.47 31.30
C ARG A 340 -6.92 8.50 30.45
N CYS A 341 -6.88 8.60 29.11
CA CYS A 341 -7.52 7.67 28.19
C CYS A 341 -6.46 6.88 27.43
N ARG A 342 -6.53 5.55 27.42
CA ARG A 342 -5.57 4.69 26.72
C ARG A 342 -5.93 4.52 25.26
N ILE A 343 -7.19 4.12 24.98
CA ILE A 343 -7.68 3.85 23.62
C ILE A 343 -8.98 4.60 23.40
N ALA A 344 -9.05 5.35 22.30
CA ALA A 344 -10.27 6.02 21.84
C ALA A 344 -10.75 5.39 20.53
N GLN A 345 -11.94 4.81 20.55
CA GLN A 345 -12.59 4.33 19.33
C GLN A 345 -13.54 5.41 18.81
N VAL A 346 -13.20 5.98 17.66
CA VAL A 346 -13.90 7.11 17.06
C VAL A 346 -14.91 6.63 16.03
N ILE A 347 -16.20 6.77 16.37
CA ILE A 347 -17.33 6.29 15.55
C ILE A 347 -17.67 7.28 14.46
N SER A 348 -17.49 8.56 14.73
CA SER A 348 -17.89 9.66 13.84
C SER A 348 -17.13 9.62 12.52
N SER A 349 -17.82 10.01 11.44
CA SER A 349 -17.29 10.26 10.10
C SER A 349 -16.98 11.74 9.89
N GLY A 350 -16.46 12.10 8.72
CA GLY A 350 -16.07 13.46 8.34
C GLY A 350 -14.57 13.69 8.45
N PHE A 351 -13.78 12.63 8.28
CA PHE A 351 -12.32 12.62 8.33
C PHE A 351 -11.70 12.24 6.97
N GLY A 352 -10.65 11.46 6.94
CA GLY A 352 -9.89 11.13 5.74
C GLY A 352 -10.65 10.43 4.61
N GLU A 353 -11.85 9.89 4.88
CA GLU A 353 -12.76 9.36 3.86
C GLU A 353 -13.34 10.43 2.93
N ILE A 354 -13.23 11.71 3.32
CA ILE A 354 -13.52 12.87 2.47
C ILE A 354 -12.30 13.77 2.37
N THR A 355 -12.12 14.44 1.23
CA THR A 355 -10.92 15.24 0.96
C THR A 355 -10.71 16.36 1.99
N GLU A 356 -11.79 17.04 2.38
CA GLU A 356 -11.80 18.16 3.32
C GLU A 356 -11.46 17.70 4.76
N GLY A 357 -11.69 16.44 5.06
CA GLY A 357 -11.48 15.87 6.41
C GLY A 357 -10.05 15.40 6.68
N ARG A 358 -9.18 15.31 5.67
CA ARG A 358 -7.79 14.81 5.82
C ARG A 358 -6.94 15.60 6.82
N ALA A 359 -7.11 16.91 6.84
CA ALA A 359 -6.40 17.77 7.79
C ALA A 359 -6.86 17.50 9.23
N LEU A 360 -8.18 17.35 9.43
CA LEU A 360 -8.80 17.05 10.72
C LEU A 360 -8.37 15.67 11.24
N GLU A 361 -8.22 14.69 10.36
CA GLU A 361 -7.74 13.37 10.72
C GLU A 361 -6.29 13.38 11.20
N ARG A 362 -5.41 14.10 10.54
CA ARG A 362 -4.03 14.28 11.01
C ARG A 362 -3.97 14.96 12.37
N GLU A 363 -4.72 16.06 12.55
CA GLU A 363 -4.82 16.76 13.82
C GLU A 363 -5.32 15.85 14.96
N LEU A 364 -6.32 15.00 14.67
CA LEU A 364 -6.84 14.01 15.60
C LEU A 364 -5.73 13.07 16.09
N VAL A 365 -4.99 12.48 15.16
CA VAL A 365 -3.91 11.52 15.49
C VAL A 365 -2.80 12.21 16.29
N GLU A 366 -2.36 13.39 15.86
CA GLU A 366 -1.29 14.15 16.53
C GLU A 366 -1.67 14.51 17.98
N LYS A 367 -2.86 15.12 18.19
CA LYS A 367 -3.32 15.49 19.52
C LYS A 367 -3.59 14.30 20.43
N ALA A 368 -4.17 13.23 19.90
CA ALA A 368 -4.42 12.01 20.67
C ALA A 368 -3.11 11.35 21.11
N ARG A 369 -2.13 11.20 20.21
CA ARG A 369 -0.80 10.64 20.54
C ARG A 369 -0.06 11.51 21.55
N ALA A 370 -0.09 12.83 21.40
CA ALA A 370 0.49 13.77 22.36
C ALA A 370 -0.15 13.65 23.75
N ALA A 371 -1.44 13.29 23.81
CA ALA A 371 -2.16 12.99 25.05
C ALA A 371 -1.99 11.53 25.54
N GLY A 372 -1.13 10.70 24.89
CA GLY A 372 -0.91 9.30 25.25
C GLY A 372 -2.07 8.37 24.90
N THR A 373 -2.98 8.77 24.01
CA THR A 373 -4.15 8.01 23.59
C THR A 373 -3.93 7.43 22.19
N ARG A 374 -4.19 6.11 22.01
CA ARG A 374 -4.23 5.49 20.69
C ARG A 374 -5.65 5.54 20.10
N VAL A 375 -5.77 5.80 18.81
CA VAL A 375 -7.07 5.96 18.13
C VAL A 375 -7.37 4.76 17.24
N ILE A 376 -8.56 4.15 17.44
CA ILE A 376 -9.17 3.17 16.54
C ILE A 376 -10.21 3.91 15.69
N GLY A 377 -10.18 3.73 14.40
CA GLY A 377 -11.00 4.49 13.47
C GLY A 377 -10.23 5.66 12.84
N PRO A 378 -10.86 6.81 12.59
CA PRO A 378 -12.29 7.13 12.74
C PRO A 378 -13.22 6.40 11.77
N ASN A 379 -14.50 6.76 11.75
CA ASN A 379 -15.50 6.20 10.85
C ASN A 379 -15.65 4.68 10.98
N CYS A 380 -15.80 4.17 12.20
CA CYS A 380 -15.96 2.75 12.51
C CYS A 380 -17.20 2.50 13.38
N LEU A 381 -17.54 1.24 13.71
CA LEU A 381 -18.73 0.93 14.55
C LEU A 381 -18.41 0.60 16.00
N GLY A 382 -17.26 0.02 16.27
CA GLY A 382 -16.92 -0.37 17.63
C GLY A 382 -16.15 -1.68 17.72
N THR A 383 -15.97 -2.13 18.95
CA THR A 383 -15.36 -3.41 19.30
C THR A 383 -16.42 -4.34 19.86
N TYR A 384 -16.38 -5.60 19.44
CA TYR A 384 -17.10 -6.70 20.06
C TYR A 384 -16.09 -7.63 20.73
N SER A 385 -16.28 -7.85 22.03
CA SER A 385 -15.46 -8.77 22.82
C SER A 385 -16.31 -9.46 23.88
N PRO A 386 -16.62 -10.75 23.70
CA PRO A 386 -17.34 -11.52 24.70
C PRO A 386 -16.63 -11.54 26.06
N ARG A 387 -15.29 -11.63 26.04
CA ARG A 387 -14.49 -11.64 27.28
C ARG A 387 -14.54 -10.32 28.03
N GLY A 388 -14.48 -9.20 27.31
CA GLY A 388 -14.51 -7.86 27.90
C GLY A 388 -15.91 -7.29 28.10
N GLY A 389 -16.96 -8.01 27.74
CA GLY A 389 -18.34 -7.51 27.87
C GLY A 389 -18.69 -6.38 26.89
N LEU A 390 -17.93 -6.20 25.80
CA LEU A 390 -18.15 -5.17 24.79
C LEU A 390 -19.00 -5.68 23.63
N THR A 391 -19.96 -4.89 23.17
CA THR A 391 -20.70 -5.17 21.96
C THR A 391 -21.26 -3.90 21.31
N PHE A 392 -21.20 -3.83 19.98
CA PHE A 392 -21.92 -2.84 19.18
C PHE A 392 -23.17 -3.43 18.48
N PRO A 393 -23.26 -4.72 18.09
CA PRO A 393 -24.53 -5.34 17.68
C PRO A 393 -25.41 -5.68 18.88
N SER A 394 -26.73 -5.68 18.66
CA SER A 394 -27.73 -5.98 19.70
C SER A 394 -27.82 -7.44 20.12
N ASP A 395 -27.54 -8.35 19.18
CA ASP A 395 -27.80 -9.79 19.24
C ASP A 395 -26.53 -10.61 19.06
N ALA A 396 -25.39 -10.08 19.47
CA ALA A 396 -24.12 -10.78 19.42
C ALA A 396 -24.05 -11.92 20.45
N PRO A 397 -23.42 -13.07 20.15
CA PRO A 397 -23.25 -14.17 21.08
C PRO A 397 -22.32 -13.78 22.23
N ARG A 398 -22.61 -14.26 23.44
CA ARG A 398 -21.76 -14.04 24.62
C ARG A 398 -20.69 -15.12 24.80
N GLU A 399 -20.87 -16.26 24.12
CA GLU A 399 -19.93 -17.36 24.23
C GLU A 399 -18.61 -16.99 23.57
N LEU A 400 -17.52 -17.22 24.30
CA LEU A 400 -16.17 -17.01 23.82
C LEU A 400 -15.79 -18.06 22.76
N GLY A 401 -15.26 -17.60 21.64
CA GLY A 401 -14.73 -18.44 20.57
C GLY A 401 -13.24 -18.29 20.35
N ARG A 402 -12.77 -18.77 19.20
CA ARG A 402 -11.35 -18.76 18.82
C ARG A 402 -11.05 -17.88 17.60
N ILE A 403 -12.07 -17.28 17.00
CA ILE A 403 -11.93 -16.49 15.78
C ILE A 403 -11.78 -15.02 16.17
N GLY A 404 -10.63 -14.42 15.86
CA GLY A 404 -10.42 -12.97 15.90
C GLY A 404 -10.71 -12.35 14.54
N VAL A 405 -11.29 -11.15 14.51
CA VAL A 405 -11.58 -10.43 13.27
C VAL A 405 -11.17 -8.97 13.38
N VAL A 406 -10.37 -8.52 12.43
CA VAL A 406 -10.12 -7.09 12.19
C VAL A 406 -10.77 -6.75 10.85
N SER A 407 -11.62 -5.73 10.81
CA SER A 407 -12.38 -5.36 9.62
C SER A 407 -12.45 -3.86 9.44
N GLN A 408 -12.22 -3.39 8.23
CA GLN A 408 -12.44 -2.00 7.86
C GLN A 408 -13.94 -1.65 7.93
N SER A 409 -14.81 -2.52 7.41
CA SER A 409 -16.24 -2.28 7.27
C SER A 409 -17.04 -2.63 8.52
N GLY A 410 -17.71 -1.65 9.11
CA GLY A 410 -18.63 -1.87 10.23
C GLY A 410 -19.87 -2.69 9.87
N GLY A 411 -20.45 -2.45 8.70
CA GLY A 411 -21.60 -3.21 8.20
C GLY A 411 -21.29 -4.70 8.00
N LEU A 412 -20.20 -5.00 7.29
CA LEU A 412 -19.72 -6.36 7.10
C LEU A 412 -19.43 -7.06 8.44
N SER A 413 -18.86 -6.33 9.39
CA SER A 413 -18.57 -6.86 10.73
C SER A 413 -19.82 -7.32 11.47
N THR A 414 -20.90 -6.56 11.37
CA THR A 414 -22.20 -6.94 11.93
C THR A 414 -22.72 -8.22 11.28
N ASP A 415 -22.61 -8.34 9.97
CA ASP A 415 -23.03 -9.53 9.23
C ASP A 415 -22.17 -10.76 9.56
N ILE A 416 -20.85 -10.58 9.72
CA ILE A 416 -19.93 -11.66 10.15
C ILE A 416 -20.37 -12.22 11.50
N ILE A 417 -20.65 -11.38 12.48
CA ILE A 417 -21.11 -11.81 13.81
C ILE A 417 -22.46 -12.54 13.68
N LYS A 418 -23.45 -11.92 13.03
CA LYS A 418 -24.81 -12.45 12.93
C LYS A 418 -24.88 -13.76 12.14
N ARG A 419 -24.31 -13.78 10.94
CA ARG A 419 -24.33 -14.99 10.08
C ARG A 419 -23.40 -16.09 10.60
N GLY A 420 -22.29 -15.68 11.24
CA GLY A 420 -21.35 -16.61 11.85
C GLY A 420 -22.00 -17.39 13.00
N GLN A 421 -22.70 -16.70 13.91
CA GLN A 421 -23.37 -17.38 15.03
C GLN A 421 -24.42 -18.38 14.57
N TRP A 422 -25.17 -18.09 13.50
CA TRP A 422 -26.14 -19.02 12.94
C TRP A 422 -25.49 -20.27 12.34
N ARG A 423 -24.21 -20.19 11.97
CA ARG A 423 -23.40 -21.33 11.51
C ARG A 423 -22.56 -21.96 12.62
N GLY A 424 -22.83 -21.62 13.87
CA GLY A 424 -22.10 -22.18 15.01
C GLY A 424 -20.73 -21.56 15.27
N LEU A 425 -20.33 -20.52 14.53
CA LEU A 425 -19.06 -19.84 14.77
C LEU A 425 -19.14 -19.01 16.06
N ARG A 426 -18.01 -18.95 16.78
CA ARG A 426 -17.83 -18.12 17.98
C ARG A 426 -16.53 -17.36 17.85
N PHE A 427 -16.55 -16.12 18.33
CA PHE A 427 -15.46 -15.18 18.16
C PHE A 427 -14.76 -14.90 19.50
N SER A 428 -13.44 -14.72 19.47
CA SER A 428 -12.67 -14.19 20.59
C SER A 428 -12.81 -12.68 20.71
N GLY A 429 -12.93 -12.01 19.58
CA GLY A 429 -13.13 -10.58 19.46
C GLY A 429 -13.28 -10.16 18.00
N LEU A 430 -13.89 -9.02 17.78
CA LEU A 430 -13.97 -8.37 16.50
C LEU A 430 -13.80 -6.85 16.70
N VAL A 431 -12.95 -6.23 15.92
CA VAL A 431 -12.75 -4.78 15.93
C VAL A 431 -12.95 -4.20 14.53
N THR A 432 -13.69 -3.09 14.47
CA THR A 432 -13.83 -2.31 13.26
C THR A 432 -12.85 -1.15 13.29
N ILE A 433 -12.06 -1.00 12.24
CA ILE A 433 -10.96 -0.01 12.19
C ILE A 433 -11.27 1.22 11.33
N GLY A 434 -12.36 1.22 10.53
CA GLY A 434 -12.75 2.38 9.71
C GLY A 434 -11.60 2.89 8.83
N ASN A 435 -11.27 4.21 8.97
CA ASN A 435 -10.17 4.84 8.21
C ASN A 435 -8.77 4.37 8.65
N SER A 436 -8.64 3.71 9.81
CA SER A 436 -7.35 3.24 10.33
C SER A 436 -6.26 4.33 10.39
N ALA A 437 -6.64 5.51 10.89
CA ALA A 437 -5.76 6.68 10.86
C ALA A 437 -4.52 6.55 11.75
N ASP A 438 -4.67 5.99 12.97
CA ASP A 438 -3.58 5.78 13.93
C ASP A 438 -3.18 4.31 14.05
N VAL A 439 -4.07 3.46 14.60
CA VAL A 439 -3.81 2.03 14.78
C VAL A 439 -4.07 1.30 13.47
N LYS A 440 -3.07 0.55 13.03
CA LYS A 440 -3.12 -0.20 11.78
C LYS A 440 -3.57 -1.65 11.98
N PRO A 441 -4.14 -2.32 10.96
CA PRO A 441 -4.62 -3.70 11.08
C PRO A 441 -3.58 -4.69 11.62
N HIS A 442 -2.31 -4.52 11.24
CA HIS A 442 -1.21 -5.40 11.63
C HIS A 442 -0.77 -5.25 13.09
N GLU A 443 -1.19 -4.19 13.78
CA GLU A 443 -0.90 -3.98 15.19
C GLU A 443 -1.88 -4.77 16.10
N LEU A 444 -3.03 -5.19 15.58
CA LEU A 444 -4.13 -5.86 16.29
C LEU A 444 -4.13 -7.38 16.05
#